data_ce305aa6dd0f87ba9c731d5a4b17d405
#
_entry.id   ce305aa6dd0f87ba9c731d5a4b17d405
#
_cell.length_a   1.000
_cell.length_b   1.000
_cell.length_c   1.000
_cell.angle_alpha   90.00
_cell.angle_beta   90.00
_cell.angle_gamma   90.00
#
_symmetry.space_group_name_H-M   'P 1'
#
loop_
_entity.id
_entity.type
_entity.pdbx_description
1 polymer ?
#
loop_
_entity_poly.entity_id
_entity_poly.type
_entity_poly.pdbx_seq_one_letter_code
_entity_poly.pdbx_strand_id
1 'polypeptide(L)'
;MEVLTNSLLYKELNQINMNILEMSFARIDREWNMKNVISPFVRIYYVQSGEAFIQYHNQTVKLSSGNIYLIPSHLEFSYWCDSSMSKLYAHINLLDYNNYDLFSGYDKCIVLTNKQPVINSIIQEWQQGDILSSLSLKSTLYQTVVEAILQEHISLGTIEEYSDLVRKAIQIIKNKPHQSLTAQTLAELLFVSPSQLQKKFRKEMKLSLGQYIKEQIMFAAANLLRDQDKSIKEISDTLGFCDQFHFSRRFWDYYGMSPSLYRKSILF
;
A
#
# COMPACT_ATOMS: atom_id res chain seq x y z
N MET A 1 -10.99 -34.75 -24.49
CA MET A 1 -10.24 -33.59 -23.97
C MET A 1 -10.75 -33.36 -22.56
N GLU A 2 -9.91 -33.56 -21.56
CA GLU A 2 -10.26 -33.29 -20.17
C GLU A 2 -9.81 -31.86 -19.85
N VAL A 3 -10.71 -31.01 -19.35
CA VAL A 3 -10.40 -29.63 -18.93
C VAL A 3 -10.52 -29.57 -17.43
N LEU A 4 -9.37 -29.42 -16.76
CA LEU A 4 -9.32 -29.20 -15.32
C LEU A 4 -9.38 -27.68 -15.05
N THR A 5 -10.40 -27.22 -14.34
CA THR A 5 -10.56 -25.80 -13.96
C THR A 5 -10.36 -25.64 -12.46
N ASN A 6 -9.50 -24.69 -12.07
CA ASN A 6 -9.41 -24.21 -10.69
C ASN A 6 -10.06 -22.81 -10.60
N SER A 7 -11.36 -22.78 -10.31
CA SER A 7 -12.16 -21.56 -10.29
C SER A 7 -11.70 -20.55 -9.20
N LEU A 8 -11.17 -21.05 -8.09
CA LEU A 8 -10.64 -20.19 -7.01
C LEU A 8 -9.36 -19.50 -7.48
N LEU A 9 -8.40 -20.26 -8.04
CA LEU A 9 -7.15 -19.70 -8.55
C LEU A 9 -7.40 -18.64 -9.65
N TYR A 10 -8.34 -18.91 -10.58
CA TYR A 10 -8.69 -17.97 -11.63
C TYR A 10 -9.27 -16.65 -11.09
N LYS A 11 -10.09 -16.74 -10.04
CA LYS A 11 -10.64 -15.58 -9.35
C LYS A 11 -9.53 -14.76 -8.67
N GLU A 12 -8.60 -15.43 -7.98
CA GLU A 12 -7.48 -14.79 -7.30
C GLU A 12 -6.52 -14.10 -8.25
N LEU A 13 -6.13 -14.76 -9.35
CA LEU A 13 -5.23 -14.20 -10.37
C LEU A 13 -5.73 -12.85 -10.93
N ASN A 14 -7.05 -12.69 -11.07
CA ASN A 14 -7.63 -11.46 -11.60
C ASN A 14 -7.89 -10.39 -10.55
N GLN A 15 -7.73 -10.68 -9.27
CA GLN A 15 -8.16 -9.79 -8.20
C GLN A 15 -7.02 -9.29 -7.29
N ILE A 16 -5.87 -9.98 -7.28
CA ILE A 16 -4.67 -9.44 -6.63
C ILE A 16 -4.12 -8.32 -7.50
N ASN A 17 -4.06 -7.11 -6.94
CA ASN A 17 -3.61 -5.94 -7.66
C ASN A 17 -2.46 -5.24 -6.95
N MET A 18 -1.39 -4.98 -7.69
CA MET A 18 -0.27 -4.15 -7.24
C MET A 18 -0.38 -2.76 -7.89
N ASN A 19 -0.58 -1.75 -7.06
CA ASN A 19 -0.50 -0.36 -7.47
C ASN A 19 0.86 0.20 -7.07
N ILE A 20 1.66 0.60 -8.05
CA ILE A 20 2.92 1.30 -7.83
C ILE A 20 2.58 2.78 -7.67
N LEU A 21 2.76 3.31 -6.47
CA LEU A 21 2.47 4.70 -6.14
C LEU A 21 3.62 5.61 -6.55
N GLU A 22 4.83 5.14 -6.31
CA GLU A 22 6.07 5.84 -6.63
C GLU A 22 7.19 4.82 -6.87
N MET A 23 8.08 5.11 -7.81
CA MET A 23 9.31 4.35 -8.01
C MET A 23 10.40 5.28 -8.52
N SER A 24 11.48 5.43 -7.74
CA SER A 24 12.55 6.38 -8.06
C SER A 24 13.92 5.90 -7.55
N PHE A 25 14.97 6.36 -8.21
CA PHE A 25 16.34 6.16 -7.75
C PHE A 25 16.76 7.33 -6.88
N ALA A 26 17.23 7.07 -5.64
CA ALA A 26 17.68 8.08 -4.72
C ALA A 26 19.14 7.86 -4.30
N ARG A 27 19.87 8.96 -4.23
CA ARG A 27 21.12 9.06 -3.48
C ARG A 27 20.85 9.87 -2.24
N ILE A 28 21.00 9.26 -1.09
CA ILE A 28 20.67 9.86 0.21
C ILE A 28 21.95 10.05 1.02
N ASP A 29 21.91 11.01 1.91
CA ASP A 29 22.98 11.38 2.85
C ASP A 29 22.41 11.69 4.25
N ARG A 30 23.10 12.48 5.04
CA ARG A 30 22.71 12.83 6.41
C ARG A 30 21.37 13.61 6.53
N GLU A 31 20.90 14.20 5.43
CA GLU A 31 19.60 14.89 5.42
C GLU A 31 18.44 13.88 5.42
N TRP A 32 18.70 12.63 4.99
CA TRP A 32 17.71 11.55 5.06
C TRP A 32 17.59 11.04 6.50
N ASN A 33 16.84 11.78 7.30
CA ASN A 33 16.64 11.53 8.72
C ASN A 33 15.21 11.94 9.12
N MET A 34 14.42 10.97 9.59
CA MET A 34 13.06 11.24 10.05
C MET A 34 12.67 10.24 11.15
N LYS A 35 11.84 10.70 12.10
CA LYS A 35 11.36 9.90 13.21
C LYS A 35 9.86 9.63 13.09
N ASN A 36 9.45 8.46 13.60
CA ASN A 36 8.04 8.07 13.76
C ASN A 36 7.23 8.21 12.48
N VAL A 37 7.78 7.68 11.38
CA VAL A 37 7.11 7.64 10.08
C VAL A 37 6.17 6.46 10.04
N ILE A 38 4.93 6.69 9.62
CA ILE A 38 3.95 5.65 9.32
C ILE A 38 3.50 5.87 7.87
N SER A 39 3.49 4.82 7.08
CA SER A 39 3.03 4.89 5.69
C SER A 39 1.91 3.89 5.44
N PRO A 40 0.85 4.27 4.72
CA PRO A 40 -0.25 3.36 4.39
C PRO A 40 0.06 2.49 3.17
N PHE A 41 1.32 2.34 2.83
CA PHE A 41 1.83 1.57 1.70
C PHE A 41 3.11 0.85 2.09
N VAL A 42 3.41 -0.21 1.38
CA VAL A 42 4.66 -0.96 1.50
C VAL A 42 5.80 -0.18 0.84
N ARG A 43 6.93 -0.07 1.53
CA ARG A 43 8.16 0.47 0.96
C ARG A 43 9.10 -0.67 0.61
N ILE A 44 9.61 -0.66 -0.60
CA ILE A 44 10.65 -1.61 -1.04
C ILE A 44 11.91 -0.82 -1.37
N TYR A 45 13.04 -1.19 -0.78
CA TYR A 45 14.34 -0.57 -1.02
C TYR A 45 15.30 -1.60 -1.62
N TYR A 46 15.75 -1.36 -2.84
CA TYR A 46 16.81 -2.10 -3.52
C TYR A 46 18.11 -1.34 -3.30
N VAL A 47 18.91 -1.75 -2.31
CA VAL A 47 20.12 -0.99 -1.91
C VAL A 47 21.28 -1.34 -2.81
N GLN A 48 21.67 -0.38 -3.68
CA GLN A 48 22.77 -0.54 -4.63
C GLN A 48 24.14 -0.41 -3.97
N SER A 49 24.32 0.63 -3.16
CA SER A 49 25.61 0.95 -2.52
C SER A 49 25.41 1.75 -1.24
N GLY A 50 26.42 1.74 -0.38
CA GLY A 50 26.40 2.48 0.88
C GLY A 50 25.57 1.80 1.96
N GLU A 51 25.25 2.56 3.01
CA GLU A 51 24.50 2.07 4.15
C GLU A 51 23.66 3.15 4.81
N ALA A 52 22.54 2.73 5.41
CA ALA A 52 21.66 3.55 6.23
C ALA A 52 21.01 2.69 7.30
N PHE A 53 20.12 3.25 8.09
CA PHE A 53 19.49 2.56 9.21
C PHE A 53 18.00 2.85 9.25
N ILE A 54 17.24 1.86 9.71
CA ILE A 54 15.86 2.01 10.16
C ILE A 54 15.73 1.45 11.57
N GLN A 55 14.83 2.03 12.36
CA GLN A 55 14.55 1.57 13.72
C GLN A 55 13.03 1.45 13.90
N TYR A 56 12.59 0.30 14.40
CA TYR A 56 11.19 0.02 14.79
C TYR A 56 11.19 -0.93 15.98
N HIS A 57 10.19 -0.85 16.86
CA HIS A 57 10.06 -1.73 18.05
C HIS A 57 11.36 -1.94 18.84
N ASN A 58 12.16 -0.89 19.03
CA ASN A 58 13.50 -0.96 19.69
C ASN A 58 14.54 -1.83 18.94
N GLN A 59 14.28 -2.22 17.70
CA GLN A 59 15.23 -2.94 16.85
C GLN A 59 15.79 -2.00 15.79
N THR A 60 17.10 -2.03 15.60
CA THR A 60 17.77 -1.30 14.53
C THR A 60 18.15 -2.27 13.42
N VAL A 61 17.72 -1.99 12.21
CA VAL A 61 18.09 -2.73 11.01
C VAL A 61 19.02 -1.87 10.16
N LYS A 62 20.19 -2.41 9.87
CA LYS A 62 21.15 -1.78 8.95
C LYS A 62 20.74 -2.09 7.51
N LEU A 63 20.52 -1.06 6.73
CA LEU A 63 20.30 -1.14 5.29
C LEU A 63 21.66 -1.19 4.59
N SER A 64 22.03 -2.34 4.02
CA SER A 64 23.34 -2.57 3.42
C SER A 64 23.23 -2.90 1.94
N SER A 65 24.25 -2.55 1.17
CA SER A 65 24.36 -2.89 -0.25
C SER A 65 24.13 -4.37 -0.53
N GLY A 66 23.49 -4.69 -1.64
CA GLY A 66 23.21 -6.05 -2.09
C GLY A 66 22.00 -6.71 -1.45
N ASN A 67 21.24 -5.99 -0.63
CA ASN A 67 20.03 -6.48 0.02
C ASN A 67 18.80 -5.68 -0.40
N ILE A 68 17.64 -6.33 -0.32
CA ILE A 68 16.33 -5.72 -0.54
C ILE A 68 15.58 -5.70 0.80
N TYR A 69 14.94 -4.59 1.09
CA TYR A 69 14.19 -4.37 2.32
C TYR A 69 12.75 -4.05 1.99
N LEU A 70 11.81 -4.78 2.62
CA LEU A 70 10.39 -4.47 2.58
C LEU A 70 9.96 -3.96 3.95
N ILE A 71 9.43 -2.75 3.99
CA ILE A 71 8.84 -2.14 5.18
C ILE A 71 7.33 -2.17 4.96
N PRO A 72 6.57 -2.95 5.75
CA PRO A 72 5.13 -3.09 5.59
C PRO A 72 4.38 -1.77 5.77
N SER A 73 3.18 -1.73 5.22
CA SER A 73 2.23 -0.65 5.52
C SER A 73 1.94 -0.58 7.02
N HIS A 74 1.70 0.63 7.52
CA HIS A 74 1.36 0.93 8.91
C HIS A 74 2.41 0.57 9.97
N LEU A 75 3.58 0.04 9.60
CA LEU A 75 4.70 -0.08 10.51
C LEU A 75 5.24 1.31 10.84
N GLU A 76 5.26 1.67 12.13
CA GLU A 76 5.93 2.89 12.60
C GLU A 76 7.43 2.66 12.69
N PHE A 77 8.22 3.49 12.02
CA PHE A 77 9.68 3.40 12.04
C PHE A 77 10.34 4.76 11.94
N SER A 78 11.59 4.83 12.39
CA SER A 78 12.48 5.96 12.18
C SER A 78 13.59 5.56 11.21
N TYR A 79 14.18 6.50 10.50
CA TYR A 79 15.29 6.22 9.60
C TYR A 79 16.34 7.33 9.59
N TRP A 80 17.59 6.96 9.33
CA TRP A 80 18.69 7.91 9.15
C TRP A 80 19.83 7.32 8.31
N CYS A 81 20.68 8.22 7.78
CA CYS A 81 21.89 7.88 7.06
C CYS A 81 23.07 8.68 7.63
N ASP A 82 24.14 8.00 8.05
CA ASP A 82 25.30 8.67 8.65
C ASP A 82 26.33 9.12 7.61
N SER A 83 26.33 8.52 6.43
CA SER A 83 27.25 8.80 5.34
C SER A 83 26.53 9.03 4.01
N SER A 84 26.38 7.97 3.22
CA SER A 84 25.60 7.99 1.98
C SER A 84 25.11 6.60 1.61
N MET A 85 23.98 6.53 0.92
CA MET A 85 23.44 5.30 0.35
C MET A 85 22.74 5.60 -0.97
N SER A 86 22.90 4.70 -1.94
CA SER A 86 22.16 4.75 -3.22
C SER A 86 21.19 3.58 -3.26
N LYS A 87 19.94 3.86 -3.58
CA LYS A 87 18.88 2.84 -3.68
C LYS A 87 17.88 3.17 -4.78
N LEU A 88 17.37 2.15 -5.43
CA LEU A 88 16.07 2.23 -6.10
C LEU A 88 15.01 1.94 -5.04
N TYR A 89 13.95 2.74 -4.97
CA TYR A 89 12.85 2.48 -4.06
C TYR A 89 11.52 2.44 -4.79
N ALA A 90 10.60 1.64 -4.28
CA ALA A 90 9.22 1.59 -4.73
C ALA A 90 8.28 1.71 -3.52
N HIS A 91 7.23 2.50 -3.68
CA HIS A 91 6.09 2.55 -2.78
C HIS A 91 4.92 1.86 -3.48
N ILE A 92 4.40 0.81 -2.87
CA ILE A 92 3.36 -0.01 -3.50
C ILE A 92 2.21 -0.27 -2.55
N ASN A 93 1.02 -0.40 -3.11
CA ASN A 93 -0.08 -1.09 -2.44
C ASN A 93 -0.27 -2.45 -3.10
N LEU A 94 -0.23 -3.51 -2.31
CA LEU A 94 -0.56 -4.86 -2.76
C LEU A 94 -1.87 -5.28 -2.09
N LEU A 95 -2.93 -5.27 -2.87
CA LEU A 95 -4.29 -5.39 -2.37
C LEU A 95 -4.92 -6.69 -2.85
N ASP A 96 -5.69 -7.33 -1.96
CA ASP A 96 -6.59 -8.41 -2.32
C ASP A 96 -7.83 -7.88 -3.08
N TYR A 97 -8.73 -8.77 -3.45
CA TYR A 97 -9.97 -8.41 -4.13
C TYR A 97 -10.91 -7.50 -3.31
N ASN A 98 -10.69 -7.36 -2.00
CA ASN A 98 -11.44 -6.46 -1.12
C ASN A 98 -10.74 -5.11 -0.91
N ASN A 99 -9.66 -4.83 -1.64
CA ASN A 99 -8.75 -3.72 -1.41
C ASN A 99 -8.12 -3.73 0.00
N TYR A 100 -7.93 -4.92 0.55
CA TYR A 100 -7.23 -5.10 1.81
C TYR A 100 -5.74 -5.33 1.54
N ASP A 101 -4.88 -4.64 2.28
CA ASP A 101 -3.44 -4.78 2.12
C ASP A 101 -2.99 -6.16 2.60
N LEU A 102 -2.32 -6.90 1.72
CA LEU A 102 -1.83 -8.25 2.01
C LEU A 102 -0.78 -8.28 3.13
N PHE A 103 -0.12 -7.17 3.43
CA PHE A 103 0.80 -7.04 4.57
C PHE A 103 0.14 -6.48 5.84
N SER A 104 -1.17 -6.29 5.83
CA SER A 104 -1.86 -5.77 7.00
C SER A 104 -1.64 -6.65 8.22
N GLY A 105 -1.22 -6.04 9.32
CA GLY A 105 -0.91 -6.74 10.57
C GLY A 105 0.47 -7.40 10.61
N TYR A 106 1.27 -7.34 9.54
CA TYR A 106 2.67 -7.72 9.59
C TYR A 106 3.51 -6.54 10.07
N ASP A 107 4.27 -6.73 11.13
CA ASP A 107 4.89 -5.63 11.92
C ASP A 107 6.42 -5.67 11.94
N LYS A 108 7.04 -6.31 10.94
CA LYS A 108 8.50 -6.44 10.84
C LYS A 108 9.01 -6.01 9.48
N CYS A 109 10.20 -5.41 9.45
CA CYS A 109 10.92 -5.21 8.20
C CYS A 109 11.45 -6.56 7.69
N ILE A 110 11.17 -6.88 6.43
CA ILE A 110 11.66 -8.10 5.77
C ILE A 110 12.95 -7.78 5.04
N VAL A 111 13.95 -8.63 5.18
CA VAL A 111 15.26 -8.47 4.54
C VAL A 111 15.56 -9.65 3.64
N LEU A 112 15.64 -9.40 2.33
CA LEU A 112 16.10 -10.39 1.35
C LEU A 112 17.59 -10.13 1.08
N THR A 113 18.43 -11.09 1.44
CA THR A 113 19.89 -10.98 1.34
C THR A 113 20.45 -11.52 0.03
N ASN A 114 21.68 -11.11 -0.34
CA ASN A 114 22.39 -11.59 -1.53
C ASN A 114 21.65 -11.33 -2.86
N LYS A 115 21.06 -10.14 -3.00
CA LYS A 115 20.21 -9.74 -4.13
C LYS A 115 20.93 -8.80 -5.14
N GLN A 116 22.24 -8.66 -5.08
CA GLN A 116 22.98 -7.72 -5.96
C GLN A 116 22.64 -7.90 -7.45
N PRO A 117 22.52 -9.14 -8.02
CA PRO A 117 22.16 -9.29 -9.43
C PRO A 117 20.76 -8.73 -9.74
N VAL A 118 19.77 -8.97 -8.87
CA VAL A 118 18.39 -8.47 -9.02
C VAL A 118 18.40 -6.93 -8.95
N ILE A 119 19.15 -6.38 -7.98
CA ILE A 119 19.27 -4.93 -7.79
C ILE A 119 19.86 -4.25 -9.02
N ASN A 120 20.90 -4.83 -9.61
CA ASN A 120 21.52 -4.28 -10.83
C ASN A 120 20.55 -4.35 -12.02
N SER A 121 19.85 -5.48 -12.20
CA SER A 121 18.86 -5.65 -13.28
C SER A 121 17.72 -4.65 -13.16
N ILE A 122 17.10 -4.53 -11.99
CA ILE A 122 15.94 -3.64 -11.81
C ILE A 122 16.32 -2.16 -11.98
N ILE A 123 17.54 -1.76 -11.59
CA ILE A 123 18.03 -0.39 -11.81
C ILE A 123 18.26 -0.12 -13.29
N GLN A 124 18.83 -1.08 -14.03
CA GLN A 124 19.03 -0.97 -15.46
C GLN A 124 17.70 -0.85 -16.20
N GLU A 125 16.72 -1.69 -15.86
CA GLU A 125 15.37 -1.65 -16.42
C GLU A 125 14.68 -0.31 -16.12
N TRP A 126 14.82 0.21 -14.90
CA TRP A 126 14.28 1.51 -14.52
C TRP A 126 14.89 2.66 -15.35
N GLN A 127 16.18 2.58 -15.69
CA GLN A 127 16.87 3.58 -16.52
C GLN A 127 16.44 3.55 -17.98
N GLN A 128 16.05 2.39 -18.51
CA GLN A 128 15.61 2.25 -19.91
C GLN A 128 14.26 2.95 -20.16
N GLY A 129 13.30 2.82 -19.24
CA GLY A 129 12.04 3.60 -19.23
C GLY A 129 11.07 3.30 -20.37
N ASP A 130 11.24 2.20 -21.10
CA ASP A 130 10.31 1.77 -22.15
C ASP A 130 9.19 0.86 -21.60
N ILE A 131 8.26 0.47 -22.48
CA ILE A 131 7.11 -0.36 -22.09
C ILE A 131 7.52 -1.78 -21.66
N LEU A 132 8.54 -2.35 -22.29
CA LEU A 132 9.05 -3.68 -21.95
C LEU A 132 9.72 -3.66 -20.58
N SER A 133 10.55 -2.65 -20.33
CA SER A 133 11.16 -2.40 -19.02
C SER A 133 10.10 -2.19 -17.93
N SER A 134 9.01 -1.50 -18.24
CA SER A 134 7.88 -1.33 -17.30
C SER A 134 7.21 -2.66 -16.93
N LEU A 135 7.05 -3.57 -17.88
CA LEU A 135 6.54 -4.93 -17.61
C LEU A 135 7.54 -5.73 -16.76
N SER A 136 8.84 -5.66 -17.09
CA SER A 136 9.90 -6.33 -16.35
C SER A 136 10.00 -5.82 -14.91
N LEU A 137 9.99 -4.49 -14.71
CA LEU A 137 9.95 -3.86 -13.38
C LEU A 137 8.78 -4.37 -12.54
N LYS A 138 7.58 -4.43 -13.13
CA LYS A 138 6.40 -4.94 -12.45
C LYS A 138 6.55 -6.42 -12.09
N SER A 139 7.10 -7.23 -12.99
CA SER A 139 7.40 -8.64 -12.72
C SER A 139 8.38 -8.79 -11.56
N THR A 140 9.48 -8.03 -11.54
CA THR A 140 10.49 -8.07 -10.48
C THR A 140 9.91 -7.64 -9.13
N LEU A 141 9.03 -6.63 -9.09
CA LEU A 141 8.32 -6.24 -7.88
C LEU A 141 7.43 -7.37 -7.34
N TYR A 142 6.65 -8.05 -8.19
CA TYR A 142 5.85 -9.21 -7.78
C TYR A 142 6.73 -10.35 -7.24
N GLN A 143 7.83 -10.68 -7.93
CA GLN A 143 8.78 -11.73 -7.49
C GLN A 143 9.39 -11.38 -6.13
N THR A 144 9.80 -10.13 -5.93
CA THR A 144 10.33 -9.64 -4.65
C THR A 144 9.32 -9.81 -3.51
N VAL A 145 8.06 -9.46 -3.75
CA VAL A 145 6.98 -9.62 -2.77
C VAL A 145 6.70 -11.08 -2.47
N VAL A 146 6.60 -11.93 -3.50
CA VAL A 146 6.37 -13.39 -3.32
C VAL A 146 7.50 -14.00 -2.51
N GLU A 147 8.74 -13.67 -2.80
CA GLU A 147 9.90 -14.15 -2.04
C GLU A 147 9.84 -13.73 -0.57
N ALA A 148 9.49 -12.47 -0.30
CA ALA A 148 9.34 -11.95 1.05
C ALA A 148 8.25 -12.70 1.84
N ILE A 149 7.11 -12.95 1.20
CA ILE A 149 5.99 -13.69 1.78
C ILE A 149 6.40 -15.14 2.11
N LEU A 150 7.10 -15.80 1.19
CA LEU A 150 7.57 -17.18 1.39
C LEU A 150 8.63 -17.27 2.48
N GLN A 151 9.61 -16.34 2.50
CA GLN A 151 10.67 -16.32 3.51
C GLN A 151 10.12 -16.15 4.92
N GLU A 152 9.19 -15.24 5.11
CA GLU A 152 8.60 -14.92 6.42
C GLU A 152 7.39 -15.80 6.77
N HIS A 153 7.03 -16.75 5.91
CA HIS A 153 5.85 -17.60 6.08
C HIS A 153 4.58 -16.79 6.38
N ILE A 154 4.45 -15.62 5.70
CA ILE A 154 3.29 -14.76 5.89
C ILE A 154 2.06 -15.52 5.38
N SER A 155 1.16 -15.84 6.30
CA SER A 155 -0.13 -16.40 5.94
C SER A 155 -0.95 -15.30 5.26
N LEU A 156 -0.94 -15.29 3.95
CA LEU A 156 -1.97 -14.59 3.19
C LEU A 156 -3.26 -15.34 3.51
N GLY A 157 -4.11 -14.75 4.34
CA GLY A 157 -5.31 -15.42 4.80
C GLY A 157 -5.98 -16.13 3.64
N THR A 158 -6.31 -17.40 3.82
CA THR A 158 -7.24 -18.08 2.91
C THR A 158 -8.38 -17.12 2.71
N ILE A 159 -8.83 -16.92 1.47
CA ILE A 159 -10.02 -16.14 1.17
C ILE A 159 -11.12 -16.73 2.03
N GLU A 160 -11.23 -16.25 3.26
CA GLU A 160 -12.38 -16.55 4.10
C GLU A 160 -13.55 -16.03 3.29
N GLU A 161 -14.48 -16.90 2.94
CA GLU A 161 -15.70 -16.48 2.28
C GLU A 161 -16.41 -15.55 3.24
N TYR A 162 -16.20 -14.25 3.04
CA TYR A 162 -16.94 -13.25 3.80
C TYR A 162 -18.43 -13.51 3.60
N SER A 163 -19.15 -13.42 4.67
CA SER A 163 -20.61 -13.53 4.59
C SER A 163 -21.18 -12.52 3.61
N ASP A 164 -22.34 -12.83 3.04
CA ASP A 164 -23.03 -11.94 2.09
C ASP A 164 -23.18 -10.52 2.62
N LEU A 165 -23.42 -10.37 3.91
CA LEU A 165 -23.54 -9.05 4.54
C LEU A 165 -22.25 -8.26 4.45
N VAL A 166 -21.10 -8.88 4.77
CA VAL A 166 -19.81 -8.21 4.74
C VAL A 166 -19.38 -7.94 3.29
N ARG A 167 -19.59 -8.89 2.37
CA ARG A 167 -19.31 -8.69 0.93
C ARG A 167 -20.10 -7.52 0.35
N LYS A 168 -21.41 -7.42 0.65
CA LYS A 168 -22.25 -6.30 0.19
C LYS A 168 -21.78 -4.96 0.78
N ALA A 169 -21.42 -4.93 2.07
CA ALA A 169 -20.87 -3.71 2.69
C ALA A 169 -19.59 -3.25 1.98
N ILE A 170 -18.64 -4.17 1.77
CA ILE A 170 -17.40 -3.91 1.03
C ILE A 170 -17.70 -3.37 -0.37
N GLN A 171 -18.62 -3.98 -1.11
CA GLN A 171 -18.99 -3.58 -2.46
C GLN A 171 -19.57 -2.16 -2.50
N ILE A 172 -20.45 -1.81 -1.58
CA ILE A 172 -21.03 -0.45 -1.49
C ILE A 172 -19.92 0.57 -1.23
N ILE A 173 -19.02 0.30 -0.26
CA ILE A 173 -17.93 1.21 0.11
C ILE A 173 -16.97 1.41 -1.07
N LYS A 174 -16.60 0.35 -1.78
CA LYS A 174 -15.71 0.40 -2.94
C LYS A 174 -16.28 1.16 -4.12
N ASN A 175 -17.56 0.95 -4.41
CA ASN A 175 -18.22 1.57 -5.56
C ASN A 175 -18.36 3.09 -5.40
N LYS A 176 -18.54 3.55 -4.16
CA LYS A 176 -18.69 4.99 -3.89
C LYS A 176 -18.06 5.36 -2.54
N PRO A 177 -16.72 5.40 -2.45
CA PRO A 177 -16.04 5.82 -1.23
C PRO A 177 -16.34 7.31 -0.97
N HIS A 178 -17.09 7.59 0.10
CA HIS A 178 -17.59 8.93 0.40
C HIS A 178 -17.75 9.14 1.91
N GLN A 179 -17.51 10.36 2.41
CA GLN A 179 -17.58 10.70 3.84
C GLN A 179 -18.97 10.47 4.47
N SER A 180 -20.04 10.48 3.66
CA SER A 180 -21.38 10.17 4.16
C SER A 180 -21.60 8.69 4.51
N LEU A 181 -20.69 7.81 4.10
CA LEU A 181 -20.75 6.40 4.48
C LEU A 181 -20.41 6.25 5.96
N THR A 182 -21.40 5.85 6.73
CA THR A 182 -21.28 5.54 8.15
C THR A 182 -21.79 4.14 8.42
N ALA A 183 -21.53 3.60 9.61
CA ALA A 183 -22.12 2.33 10.01
C ALA A 183 -23.66 2.38 10.00
N GLN A 184 -24.24 3.54 10.30
CA GLN A 184 -25.67 3.77 10.27
C GLN A 184 -26.21 3.69 8.84
N THR A 185 -25.65 4.51 7.90
CA THR A 185 -26.12 4.55 6.51
C THR A 185 -25.94 3.21 5.78
N LEU A 186 -24.84 2.50 6.07
CA LEU A 186 -24.60 1.17 5.48
C LEU A 186 -25.56 0.12 6.04
N ALA A 187 -25.85 0.18 7.35
CA ALA A 187 -26.79 -0.73 7.98
C ALA A 187 -28.21 -0.55 7.43
N GLU A 188 -28.64 0.69 7.20
CA GLU A 188 -29.92 1.01 6.56
C GLU A 188 -30.00 0.44 5.14
N LEU A 189 -28.95 0.64 4.32
CA LEU A 189 -28.87 0.08 2.95
C LEU A 189 -28.86 -1.44 2.91
N LEU A 190 -28.37 -2.08 3.97
CA LEU A 190 -28.24 -3.54 4.08
C LEU A 190 -29.36 -4.19 4.91
N PHE A 191 -30.33 -3.40 5.39
CA PHE A 191 -31.46 -3.85 6.19
C PHE A 191 -31.08 -4.63 7.46
N VAL A 192 -30.03 -4.15 8.16
CA VAL A 192 -29.55 -4.73 9.44
C VAL A 192 -29.33 -3.64 10.49
N SER A 193 -29.12 -4.03 11.75
CA SER A 193 -28.72 -3.05 12.76
C SER A 193 -27.25 -2.64 12.60
N PRO A 194 -26.89 -1.37 12.93
CA PRO A 194 -25.49 -0.91 12.89
C PRO A 194 -24.56 -1.76 13.77
N SER A 195 -25.04 -2.17 14.94
CA SER A 195 -24.29 -3.02 15.86
C SER A 195 -23.99 -4.40 15.27
N GLN A 196 -24.97 -5.01 14.61
CA GLN A 196 -24.80 -6.30 13.93
C GLN A 196 -23.78 -6.20 12.81
N LEU A 197 -23.88 -5.15 11.96
CA LEU A 197 -22.95 -4.92 10.86
C LEU A 197 -21.52 -4.72 11.38
N GLN A 198 -21.33 -3.83 12.35
CA GLN A 198 -19.99 -3.55 12.92
C GLN A 198 -19.37 -4.78 13.57
N LYS A 199 -20.13 -5.54 14.37
CA LYS A 199 -19.64 -6.76 15.04
C LYS A 199 -19.22 -7.81 14.01
N LYS A 200 -20.06 -8.04 12.99
CA LYS A 200 -19.79 -9.04 11.96
C LYS A 200 -18.62 -8.63 11.08
N PHE A 201 -18.57 -7.37 10.64
CA PHE A 201 -17.48 -6.80 9.84
C PHE A 201 -16.14 -6.92 10.58
N ARG A 202 -16.09 -6.51 11.87
CA ARG A 202 -14.88 -6.61 12.68
C ARG A 202 -14.43 -8.06 12.90
N LYS A 203 -15.38 -8.99 13.07
CA LYS A 203 -15.06 -10.41 13.23
C LYS A 203 -14.41 -10.99 11.98
N GLU A 204 -14.95 -10.69 10.81
CA GLU A 204 -14.51 -11.26 9.53
C GLU A 204 -13.29 -10.52 8.95
N MET A 205 -13.31 -9.18 8.97
CA MET A 205 -12.23 -8.35 8.39
C MET A 205 -11.07 -8.06 9.35
N LYS A 206 -11.18 -8.43 10.64
CA LYS A 206 -10.20 -8.08 11.71
C LYS A 206 -9.95 -6.57 11.86
N LEU A 207 -10.77 -5.74 11.22
CA LEU A 207 -10.68 -4.29 11.11
C LEU A 207 -12.05 -3.68 11.43
N SER A 208 -12.08 -2.49 12.02
CA SER A 208 -13.37 -1.82 12.23
C SER A 208 -13.94 -1.29 10.92
N LEU A 209 -15.27 -1.32 10.78
CA LEU A 209 -15.95 -0.79 9.59
C LEU A 209 -15.60 0.68 9.31
N GLY A 210 -15.54 1.51 10.36
CA GLY A 210 -15.15 2.92 10.21
C GLY A 210 -13.71 3.11 9.72
N GLN A 211 -12.79 2.29 10.20
CA GLN A 211 -11.41 2.31 9.72
C GLN A 211 -11.33 1.90 8.24
N TYR A 212 -12.04 0.84 7.85
CA TYR A 212 -12.09 0.40 6.45
C TYR A 212 -12.64 1.49 5.52
N ILE A 213 -13.75 2.15 5.90
CA ILE A 213 -14.33 3.26 5.13
C ILE A 213 -13.29 4.39 4.95
N LYS A 214 -12.62 4.79 6.04
CA LYS A 214 -11.58 5.82 6.00
C LYS A 214 -10.45 5.47 5.02
N GLU A 215 -9.96 4.24 5.08
CA GLU A 215 -8.91 3.76 4.19
C GLU A 215 -9.34 3.78 2.72
N GLN A 216 -10.56 3.31 2.42
CA GLN A 216 -11.09 3.32 1.05
C GLN A 216 -11.26 4.75 0.50
N ILE A 217 -11.67 5.70 1.33
CA ILE A 217 -11.77 7.12 0.95
C ILE A 217 -10.37 7.69 0.66
N MET A 218 -9.38 7.41 1.50
CA MET A 218 -8.00 7.88 1.29
C MET A 218 -7.37 7.24 0.05
N PHE A 219 -7.64 5.95 -0.19
CA PHE A 219 -7.21 5.26 -1.40
C PHE A 219 -7.83 5.88 -2.67
N ALA A 220 -9.12 6.16 -2.64
CA ALA A 220 -9.80 6.87 -3.74
C ALA A 220 -9.22 8.28 -3.95
N ALA A 221 -8.92 9.00 -2.87
CA ALA A 221 -8.25 10.31 -2.93
C ALA A 221 -6.90 10.24 -3.64
N ALA A 222 -6.06 9.27 -3.29
CA ALA A 222 -4.76 9.05 -3.91
C ALA A 222 -4.89 8.77 -5.43
N ASN A 223 -5.90 7.98 -5.82
CA ASN A 223 -6.18 7.71 -7.24
C ASN A 223 -6.67 8.96 -7.99
N LEU A 224 -7.56 9.76 -7.38
CA LEU A 224 -8.05 11.00 -7.97
C LEU A 224 -6.94 12.06 -8.11
N LEU A 225 -5.95 12.06 -7.22
CA LEU A 225 -4.80 12.97 -7.29
C LEU A 225 -3.87 12.70 -8.49
N ARG A 226 -3.95 11.53 -9.15
CA ARG A 226 -3.24 11.24 -10.39
C ARG A 226 -3.80 12.02 -11.59
N ASP A 227 -5.05 12.40 -11.52
CA ASP A 227 -5.70 13.24 -12.51
C ASP A 227 -5.29 14.71 -12.28
N GLN A 228 -4.48 15.25 -13.20
CA GLN A 228 -3.94 16.60 -13.10
C GLN A 228 -5.01 17.69 -13.32
N ASP A 229 -6.07 17.35 -14.05
CA ASP A 229 -7.13 18.28 -14.40
C ASP A 229 -8.06 18.56 -13.20
N LYS A 230 -8.06 17.68 -12.18
CA LYS A 230 -8.85 17.87 -10.97
C LYS A 230 -8.14 18.72 -9.93
N SER A 231 -8.77 19.79 -9.50
CA SER A 231 -8.33 20.58 -8.36
C SER A 231 -8.46 19.80 -7.03
N ILE A 232 -7.68 20.18 -6.02
CA ILE A 232 -7.80 19.62 -4.67
C ILE A 232 -9.21 19.83 -4.10
N LYS A 233 -9.84 20.94 -4.44
CA LYS A 233 -11.21 21.24 -4.04
C LYS A 233 -12.21 20.27 -4.68
N GLU A 234 -12.14 20.04 -5.97
CA GLU A 234 -13.02 19.09 -6.68
C GLU A 234 -12.88 17.66 -6.13
N ILE A 235 -11.66 17.23 -5.79
CA ILE A 235 -11.42 15.94 -5.15
C ILE A 235 -12.08 15.90 -3.76
N SER A 236 -11.90 16.95 -2.97
CA SER A 236 -12.54 17.11 -1.66
C SER A 236 -14.06 17.00 -1.77
N ASP A 237 -14.66 17.73 -2.69
CA ASP A 237 -16.11 17.74 -2.94
C ASP A 237 -16.60 16.36 -3.43
N THR A 238 -15.85 15.71 -4.34
CA THR A 238 -16.17 14.36 -4.86
C THR A 238 -16.22 13.31 -3.76
N LEU A 239 -15.32 13.42 -2.78
CA LEU A 239 -15.23 12.48 -1.63
C LEU A 239 -16.13 12.89 -0.46
N GLY A 240 -16.84 14.02 -0.55
CA GLY A 240 -17.81 14.47 0.43
C GLY A 240 -17.21 15.09 1.69
N PHE A 241 -16.02 15.68 1.60
CA PHE A 241 -15.48 16.47 2.69
C PHE A 241 -16.17 17.84 2.76
N CYS A 242 -16.27 18.39 3.94
CA CYS A 242 -16.90 19.71 4.15
C CYS A 242 -16.14 20.84 3.44
N ASP A 243 -14.82 20.71 3.32
CA ASP A 243 -13.94 21.63 2.60
C ASP A 243 -12.59 21.00 2.28
N GLN A 244 -11.81 21.67 1.42
CA GLN A 244 -10.48 21.19 1.00
C GLN A 244 -9.44 21.20 2.13
N PHE A 245 -9.62 21.99 3.19
CA PHE A 245 -8.68 22.05 4.31
C PHE A 245 -8.87 20.86 5.23
N HIS A 246 -10.13 20.48 5.49
CA HIS A 246 -10.47 19.27 6.21
C HIS A 246 -9.96 18.03 5.45
N PHE A 247 -10.19 17.97 4.14
CA PHE A 247 -9.64 16.91 3.27
C PHE A 247 -8.11 16.86 3.37
N SER A 248 -7.42 17.98 3.18
CA SER A 248 -5.95 18.05 3.19
C SER A 248 -5.36 17.60 4.53
N ARG A 249 -6.00 17.96 5.65
CA ARG A 249 -5.59 17.51 6.97
C ARG A 249 -5.74 15.99 7.11
N ARG A 250 -6.91 15.43 6.72
CA ARG A 250 -7.17 13.99 6.78
C ARG A 250 -6.25 13.19 5.87
N PHE A 251 -5.93 13.73 4.71
CA PHE A 251 -4.98 13.14 3.78
C PHE A 251 -3.56 13.15 4.36
N TRP A 252 -3.17 14.27 4.96
CA TRP A 252 -1.88 14.38 5.65
C TRP A 252 -1.76 13.42 6.84
N ASP A 253 -2.79 13.32 7.67
CA ASP A 253 -2.85 12.37 8.79
C ASP A 253 -2.66 10.90 8.31
N TYR A 254 -3.07 10.60 7.09
CA TYR A 254 -3.02 9.24 6.52
C TYR A 254 -1.73 8.97 5.74
N TYR A 255 -1.30 9.88 4.87
CA TYR A 255 -0.14 9.72 4.00
C TYR A 255 1.14 10.41 4.48
N GLY A 256 1.10 11.18 5.56
CA GLY A 256 2.24 11.94 6.09
C GLY A 256 2.66 13.13 5.22
N MET A 257 1.87 13.46 4.20
CA MET A 257 2.15 14.59 3.29
C MET A 257 0.86 15.22 2.76
N SER A 258 0.94 16.48 2.31
CA SER A 258 -0.23 17.15 1.75
C SER A 258 -0.65 16.57 0.39
N PRO A 259 -1.94 16.67 0.00
CA PRO A 259 -2.41 16.23 -1.32
C PRO A 259 -1.62 16.82 -2.49
N SER A 260 -1.25 18.11 -2.39
CA SER A 260 -0.47 18.80 -3.42
C SER A 260 0.97 18.25 -3.52
N LEU A 261 1.59 17.92 -2.38
CA LEU A 261 2.92 17.32 -2.37
C LEU A 261 2.86 15.89 -2.88
N TYR A 262 1.85 15.11 -2.48
CA TYR A 262 1.61 13.76 -2.99
C TYR A 262 1.44 13.76 -4.51
N ARG A 263 0.61 14.67 -5.06
CA ARG A 263 0.46 14.83 -6.51
C ARG A 263 1.79 15.11 -7.21
N LYS A 264 2.61 16.00 -6.66
CA LYS A 264 3.94 16.28 -7.22
C LYS A 264 4.84 15.03 -7.18
N SER A 265 4.83 14.27 -6.09
CA SER A 265 5.70 13.09 -5.92
C SER A 265 5.36 11.92 -6.87
N ILE A 266 4.15 11.87 -7.41
CA ILE A 266 3.73 10.83 -8.38
C ILE A 266 3.90 11.27 -9.85
N LEU A 267 4.29 12.53 -10.10
CA LEU A 267 4.44 13.10 -11.44
C LEU A 267 5.92 13.24 -11.85
N PHE A 268 6.83 13.01 -10.93
CA PHE A 268 8.28 13.01 -11.12
C PHE A 268 8.87 11.68 -10.64
#